data_c3e37b79f50c0e089e33a3807ad63b5a
#
_entry.id   c3e37b79f50c0e089e33a3807ad63b5a
#
_cell.length_a   1.000
_cell.length_b   1.000
_cell.length_c   1.000
_cell.angle_alpha   90.00
_cell.angle_beta   90.00
_cell.angle_gamma   90.00
#
_symmetry.space_group_name_H-M   'P 1'
#
loop_
_entity.id
_entity.type
_entity.pdbx_description
1 polymer ?
#
loop_
_entity_poly.entity_id
_entity_poly.type
_entity_poly.pdbx_seq_one_letter_code
_entity_poly.pdbx_strand_id
1 'polypeptide(L)'
;MKRVVEYRKLLEVDKNVTLKELKTIYRNTMKDNHPDKFVNDEEGRKNAEESSKNIIAAYHFLVSISAETVEKNLPEYQETINNFNILDFYLEKQTLFVTYVNGMSYEYIGVPKNVYVKMINAESPNRFAKRHIYGNFIYRKTGEGTEE
;
A
#
# COMPACT_ATOMS: atom_id res chain seq x y z
N MET A 1 -2.42 -9.62 2.69
CA MET A 1 -1.05 -9.99 3.09
C MET A 1 -0.23 -10.65 1.99
N LYS A 2 -0.88 -11.32 1.06
CA LYS A 2 -0.16 -11.94 -0.05
C LYS A 2 0.63 -10.92 -0.86
N ARG A 3 0.05 -9.78 -1.14
CA ARG A 3 0.69 -8.70 -1.88
C ARG A 3 1.95 -8.19 -1.19
N VAL A 4 1.88 -8.04 0.14
CA VAL A 4 3.02 -7.57 0.93
C VAL A 4 4.16 -8.59 0.84
N VAL A 5 3.81 -9.88 1.01
CA VAL A 5 4.80 -10.94 0.98
C VAL A 5 5.46 -11.03 -0.40
N GLU A 6 4.66 -10.94 -1.46
CA GLU A 6 5.19 -11.04 -2.82
C GLU A 6 6.15 -9.89 -3.14
N TYR A 7 5.81 -8.68 -2.72
CA TYR A 7 6.68 -7.53 -2.95
C TYR A 7 7.98 -7.62 -2.14
N ARG A 8 7.88 -8.12 -0.90
CA ARG A 8 9.09 -8.34 -0.10
C ARG A 8 9.99 -9.39 -0.74
N LYS A 9 9.42 -10.45 -1.29
CA LYS A 9 10.19 -11.47 -1.98
C LYS A 9 10.86 -10.91 -3.22
N LEU A 10 10.14 -10.08 -3.97
CA LEU A 10 10.67 -9.52 -5.19
C LEU A 10 11.92 -8.69 -4.94
N LEU A 11 11.92 -7.89 -3.88
CA LEU A 11 13.07 -7.06 -3.54
C LEU A 11 13.99 -7.74 -2.52
N GLU A 12 13.66 -8.96 -2.09
CA GLU A 12 14.45 -9.76 -1.15
C GLU A 12 14.70 -9.01 0.16
N VAL A 13 13.66 -8.47 0.73
CA VAL A 13 13.72 -7.74 2.00
C VAL A 13 12.78 -8.35 3.01
N ASP A 14 12.99 -8.03 4.29
CA ASP A 14 12.08 -8.47 5.35
C ASP A 14 11.29 -7.28 5.87
N LYS A 15 10.46 -7.52 6.88
CA LYS A 15 9.57 -6.49 7.41
C LYS A 15 10.29 -5.36 8.14
N ASN A 16 11.56 -5.56 8.47
CA ASN A 16 12.33 -4.56 9.22
C ASN A 16 13.19 -3.68 8.32
N VAL A 17 13.06 -3.82 7.00
CA VAL A 17 13.88 -3.03 6.07
C VAL A 17 13.60 -1.53 6.28
N THR A 18 14.66 -0.72 6.27
CA THR A 18 14.53 0.72 6.42
C THR A 18 14.31 1.38 5.07
N LEU A 19 13.87 2.64 5.07
CA LEU A 19 13.70 3.39 3.82
C LEU A 19 15.02 3.54 3.08
N LYS A 20 16.11 3.76 3.82
CA LYS A 20 17.43 3.89 3.22
C LYS A 20 17.85 2.60 2.53
N GLU A 21 17.62 1.48 3.19
CA GLU A 21 17.92 0.17 2.62
C GLU A 21 17.06 -0.11 1.39
N LEU A 22 15.77 0.21 1.46
CA LEU A 22 14.86 0.04 0.33
C LEU A 22 15.34 0.85 -0.88
N LYS A 23 15.73 2.09 -0.65
CA LYS A 23 16.20 2.96 -1.73
C LYS A 23 17.43 2.39 -2.40
N THR A 24 18.37 1.87 -1.62
CA THR A 24 19.61 1.29 -2.14
C THR A 24 19.29 0.03 -2.96
N ILE A 25 18.45 -0.85 -2.42
CA ILE A 25 18.06 -2.07 -3.10
C ILE A 25 17.34 -1.75 -4.40
N TYR A 26 16.43 -0.77 -4.36
CA TYR A 26 15.66 -0.37 -5.53
C TYR A 26 16.61 0.14 -6.63
N ARG A 27 17.55 1.00 -6.29
CA ARG A 27 18.50 1.52 -7.27
C ARG A 27 19.32 0.41 -7.90
N ASN A 28 19.83 -0.52 -7.09
CA ASN A 28 20.64 -1.61 -7.60
C ASN A 28 19.81 -2.56 -8.47
N THR A 29 18.60 -2.88 -8.06
CA THR A 29 17.73 -3.78 -8.81
C THR A 29 17.33 -3.15 -10.15
N MET A 30 17.00 -1.85 -10.14
CA MET A 30 16.64 -1.16 -11.37
C MET A 30 17.83 -1.07 -12.32
N LYS A 31 19.03 -0.88 -11.80
CA LYS A 31 20.22 -0.83 -12.63
C LYS A 31 20.41 -2.15 -13.38
N ASP A 32 20.16 -3.27 -12.70
CA ASP A 32 20.32 -4.58 -13.30
C ASP A 32 19.22 -4.94 -14.29
N ASN A 33 18.04 -4.33 -14.17
CA ASN A 33 16.87 -4.68 -14.98
C ASN A 33 16.40 -3.56 -15.91
N HIS A 34 17.19 -2.51 -16.09
CA HIS A 34 16.77 -1.39 -16.93
C HIS A 34 16.68 -1.82 -18.40
N PRO A 35 15.62 -1.44 -19.10
CA PRO A 35 15.44 -1.82 -20.50
C PRO A 35 16.60 -1.40 -21.42
N ASP A 36 17.29 -0.30 -21.08
CA ASP A 36 18.41 0.19 -21.88
C ASP A 36 19.57 -0.80 -21.98
N LYS A 37 19.62 -1.79 -21.11
CA LYS A 37 20.66 -2.80 -21.17
C LYS A 37 20.44 -3.81 -22.30
N PHE A 38 19.27 -3.80 -22.90
CA PHE A 38 18.89 -4.80 -23.89
C PHE A 38 18.69 -4.15 -25.26
N VAL A 39 19.67 -3.39 -25.70
CA VAL A 39 19.55 -2.57 -26.92
C VAL A 39 19.25 -3.39 -28.15
N ASN A 40 19.87 -4.56 -28.31
CA ASN A 40 19.68 -5.38 -29.48
C ASN A 40 18.90 -6.67 -29.20
N ASP A 41 18.20 -6.74 -28.08
CA ASP A 41 17.44 -7.92 -27.68
C ASP A 41 16.01 -7.48 -27.34
N GLU A 42 15.12 -7.58 -28.34
CA GLU A 42 13.76 -7.10 -28.18
C GLU A 42 12.98 -7.85 -27.10
N GLU A 43 13.15 -9.17 -27.03
CA GLU A 43 12.48 -9.95 -26.01
C GLU A 43 13.01 -9.64 -24.63
N GLY A 44 14.33 -9.52 -24.50
CA GLY A 44 14.97 -9.15 -23.23
C GLY A 44 14.52 -7.77 -22.78
N ARG A 45 14.38 -6.82 -23.73
CA ARG A 45 13.93 -5.48 -23.41
C ARG A 45 12.48 -5.47 -22.90
N LYS A 46 11.61 -6.25 -23.54
CA LYS A 46 10.22 -6.36 -23.10
C LYS A 46 10.14 -6.96 -21.69
N ASN A 47 10.93 -8.00 -21.44
CA ASN A 47 10.95 -8.61 -20.11
C ASN A 47 11.49 -7.64 -19.06
N ALA A 48 12.49 -6.86 -19.43
CA ALA A 48 13.06 -5.85 -18.52
C ALA A 48 12.06 -4.74 -18.23
N GLU A 49 11.27 -4.34 -19.23
CA GLU A 49 10.25 -3.32 -19.03
C GLU A 49 9.19 -3.80 -18.04
N GLU A 50 8.75 -5.06 -18.19
CA GLU A 50 7.76 -5.61 -17.27
C GLU A 50 8.34 -5.80 -15.88
N SER A 51 9.58 -6.30 -15.78
CA SER A 51 10.25 -6.45 -14.49
C SER A 51 10.42 -5.10 -13.82
N SER A 52 10.78 -4.06 -14.59
CA SER A 52 10.95 -2.72 -14.04
C SER A 52 9.64 -2.18 -13.46
N LYS A 53 8.52 -2.41 -14.15
CA LYS A 53 7.22 -1.97 -13.63
C LYS A 53 6.91 -2.65 -12.31
N ASN A 54 7.21 -3.95 -12.20
CA ASN A 54 6.94 -4.68 -10.97
C ASN A 54 7.86 -4.21 -9.83
N ILE A 55 9.12 -3.92 -10.14
CA ILE A 55 10.08 -3.42 -9.16
C ILE A 55 9.64 -2.05 -8.65
N ILE A 56 9.23 -1.16 -9.57
CA ILE A 56 8.75 0.17 -9.19
C ILE A 56 7.53 0.07 -8.29
N ALA A 57 6.57 -0.78 -8.67
CA ALA A 57 5.35 -0.96 -7.88
C ALA A 57 5.68 -1.51 -6.50
N ALA A 58 6.58 -2.50 -6.42
CA ALA A 58 6.98 -3.09 -5.15
C ALA A 58 7.67 -2.06 -4.26
N TYR A 59 8.57 -1.27 -4.83
CA TYR A 59 9.29 -0.26 -4.07
C TYR A 59 8.35 0.77 -3.48
N HIS A 60 7.48 1.35 -4.30
CA HIS A 60 6.57 2.37 -3.82
C HIS A 60 5.59 1.82 -2.79
N PHE A 61 5.13 0.58 -2.99
CA PHE A 61 4.23 -0.03 -2.03
C PHE A 61 4.94 -0.25 -0.68
N LEU A 62 6.16 -0.81 -0.71
CA LEU A 62 6.88 -1.08 0.53
C LEU A 62 7.29 0.19 1.26
N VAL A 63 7.61 1.26 0.51
CA VAL A 63 7.86 2.57 1.12
C VAL A 63 6.62 3.04 1.86
N SER A 64 5.45 2.88 1.23
CA SER A 64 4.20 3.40 1.81
C SER A 64 3.77 2.68 3.09
N ILE A 65 4.22 1.45 3.32
CA ILE A 65 3.88 0.72 4.53
C ILE A 65 5.05 0.62 5.52
N SER A 66 6.19 1.23 5.21
CA SER A 66 7.33 1.16 6.12
C SER A 66 7.03 1.88 7.42
N ALA A 67 7.66 1.43 8.50
CA ALA A 67 7.44 2.03 9.82
C ALA A 67 7.75 3.52 9.83
N GLU A 68 8.78 3.93 9.09
CA GLU A 68 9.18 5.34 9.05
C GLU A 68 8.11 6.19 8.34
N THR A 69 7.53 5.69 7.25
CA THR A 69 6.48 6.40 6.53
C THR A 69 5.21 6.48 7.37
N VAL A 70 4.83 5.38 8.01
CA VAL A 70 3.65 5.35 8.87
C VAL A 70 3.82 6.33 10.02
N GLU A 71 4.99 6.37 10.65
CA GLU A 71 5.23 7.29 11.75
C GLU A 71 5.15 8.74 11.29
N LYS A 72 5.71 9.04 10.13
CA LYS A 72 5.68 10.41 9.59
C LYS A 72 4.26 10.86 9.31
N ASN A 73 3.42 9.97 8.79
CA ASN A 73 2.05 10.30 8.41
C ASN A 73 1.02 10.05 9.52
N LEU A 74 1.47 9.61 10.68
CA LEU A 74 0.56 9.25 11.77
C LEU A 74 -0.34 10.40 12.23
N PRO A 75 0.16 11.63 12.42
CA PRO A 75 -0.73 12.71 12.87
C PRO A 75 -1.87 12.96 11.89
N GLU A 76 -1.58 12.94 10.58
CA GLU A 76 -2.60 13.15 9.55
C GLU A 76 -3.60 11.99 9.55
N TYR A 77 -3.11 10.76 9.71
CA TYR A 77 -3.97 9.59 9.77
C TYR A 77 -4.90 9.65 10.99
N GLN A 78 -4.34 9.97 12.16
CA GLN A 78 -5.13 10.06 13.38
C GLN A 78 -6.17 11.15 13.31
N GLU A 79 -5.82 12.28 12.72
CA GLU A 79 -6.77 13.37 12.51
C GLU A 79 -7.93 12.87 11.64
N THR A 80 -7.61 12.14 10.58
CA THR A 80 -8.63 11.64 9.65
C THR A 80 -9.57 10.65 10.31
N ILE A 81 -9.02 9.61 10.97
CA ILE A 81 -9.87 8.56 11.52
C ILE A 81 -10.64 9.01 12.76
N ASN A 82 -10.16 10.03 13.46
CA ASN A 82 -10.83 10.49 14.67
C ASN A 82 -11.85 11.58 14.41
N ASN A 83 -11.68 12.37 13.38
CA ASN A 83 -12.51 13.55 13.18
C ASN A 83 -13.35 13.56 11.90
N PHE A 84 -13.13 12.60 11.00
CA PHE A 84 -13.87 12.59 9.75
C PHE A 84 -14.53 11.24 9.54
N ASN A 85 -15.75 11.25 9.03
CA ASN A 85 -16.49 10.04 8.78
C ASN A 85 -16.04 9.38 7.48
N ILE A 86 -16.31 8.08 7.38
CA ILE A 86 -16.08 7.34 6.17
C ILE A 86 -17.09 7.78 5.13
N LEU A 87 -16.61 8.14 3.94
CA LEU A 87 -17.47 8.53 2.84
C LEU A 87 -17.85 7.29 2.03
N ASP A 88 -16.91 6.40 1.79
CA ASP A 88 -17.14 5.20 0.97
C ASP A 88 -16.10 4.15 1.34
N PHE A 89 -16.46 2.89 1.13
CA PHE A 89 -15.51 1.81 1.34
C PHE A 89 -15.90 0.60 0.49
N TYR A 90 -14.90 -0.15 0.05
CA TYR A 90 -15.14 -1.38 -0.71
C TYR A 90 -13.94 -2.33 -0.53
N LEU A 91 -14.18 -3.62 -0.78
CA LEU A 91 -13.16 -4.63 -0.65
C LEU A 91 -12.80 -5.18 -2.02
N GLU A 92 -11.51 -5.33 -2.28
CA GLU A 92 -11.04 -5.94 -3.51
C GLU A 92 -9.82 -6.77 -3.18
N LYS A 93 -9.85 -8.07 -3.42
CA LYS A 93 -8.73 -8.97 -3.18
C LYS A 93 -8.16 -8.83 -1.76
N GLN A 94 -9.03 -8.84 -0.79
CA GLN A 94 -8.68 -8.75 0.64
C GLN A 94 -8.02 -7.42 1.02
N THR A 95 -8.16 -6.41 0.20
CA THR A 95 -7.74 -5.05 0.54
C THR A 95 -8.99 -4.20 0.69
N LEU A 96 -9.13 -3.58 1.85
CA LEU A 96 -10.26 -2.69 2.12
C LEU A 96 -9.84 -1.27 1.76
N PHE A 97 -10.55 -0.68 0.80
CA PHE A 97 -10.29 0.69 0.39
C PHE A 97 -11.29 1.59 1.09
N VAL A 98 -10.81 2.63 1.77
CA VAL A 98 -11.67 3.54 2.52
C VAL A 98 -11.36 4.98 2.11
N THR A 99 -12.41 5.74 1.77
CA THR A 99 -12.28 7.17 1.49
C THR A 99 -13.05 7.91 2.58
N TYR A 100 -12.46 8.97 3.10
CA TYR A 100 -13.05 9.75 4.18
C TYR A 100 -13.60 11.06 3.63
N VAL A 101 -14.47 11.69 4.40
CA VAL A 101 -15.15 12.91 3.91
C VAL A 101 -14.20 14.08 3.68
N ASN A 102 -13.00 14.04 4.24
CA ASN A 102 -11.99 15.06 3.98
C ASN A 102 -11.20 14.78 2.69
N GLY A 103 -11.57 13.73 1.96
CA GLY A 103 -10.92 13.35 0.71
C GLY A 103 -9.73 12.43 0.84
N MET A 104 -9.29 12.16 2.07
CA MET A 104 -8.17 11.23 2.29
C MET A 104 -8.61 9.81 2.00
N SER A 105 -7.71 9.01 1.43
CA SER A 105 -7.99 7.61 1.15
C SER A 105 -6.88 6.73 1.68
N TYR A 106 -7.28 5.58 2.22
CA TYR A 106 -6.34 4.60 2.77
C TYR A 106 -6.75 3.20 2.36
N GLU A 107 -5.76 2.31 2.25
CA GLU A 107 -6.00 0.89 2.04
C GLU A 107 -5.66 0.15 3.33
N TYR A 108 -6.48 -0.82 3.69
CA TYR A 108 -6.21 -1.71 4.81
C TYR A 108 -6.01 -3.10 4.23
N ILE A 109 -4.85 -3.70 4.47
CA ILE A 109 -4.39 -4.88 3.76
C ILE A 109 -4.64 -6.15 4.57
N GLY A 110 -5.17 -7.17 3.92
CA GLY A 110 -5.42 -8.45 4.56
C GLY A 110 -6.77 -8.57 5.24
N VAL A 111 -7.74 -7.72 4.88
CA VAL A 111 -9.06 -7.76 5.48
C VAL A 111 -9.87 -8.89 4.85
N PRO A 112 -10.34 -9.87 5.64
CA PRO A 112 -11.12 -10.97 5.09
C PRO A 112 -12.51 -10.52 4.69
N LYS A 113 -13.10 -11.24 3.76
CA LYS A 113 -14.45 -10.92 3.28
C LYS A 113 -15.48 -10.92 4.41
N ASN A 114 -15.37 -11.86 5.36
CA ASN A 114 -16.34 -11.91 6.46
C ASN A 114 -16.31 -10.67 7.33
N VAL A 115 -15.14 -10.06 7.51
CA VAL A 115 -15.02 -8.80 8.26
C VAL A 115 -15.68 -7.68 7.46
N TYR A 116 -15.45 -7.65 6.15
CA TYR A 116 -16.05 -6.65 5.27
C TYR A 116 -17.58 -6.73 5.29
N VAL A 117 -18.13 -7.95 5.24
CA VAL A 117 -19.58 -8.14 5.28
C VAL A 117 -20.14 -7.62 6.60
N LYS A 118 -19.44 -7.87 7.71
CA LYS A 118 -19.88 -7.36 9.02
C LYS A 118 -19.89 -5.84 9.02
N MET A 119 -18.91 -5.22 8.35
CA MET A 119 -18.83 -3.77 8.27
C MET A 119 -20.00 -3.20 7.47
N ILE A 120 -20.34 -3.86 6.35
CA ILE A 120 -21.49 -3.45 5.54
C ILE A 120 -22.79 -3.48 6.36
N ASN A 121 -22.94 -4.52 7.19
CA ASN A 121 -24.15 -4.69 7.98
C ASN A 121 -24.15 -3.97 9.32
N ALA A 122 -23.08 -3.27 9.66
CA ALA A 122 -23.00 -2.56 10.93
C ALA A 122 -23.88 -1.32 10.89
N GLU A 123 -24.42 -0.94 12.05
CA GLU A 123 -25.21 0.27 12.12
C GLU A 123 -24.36 1.49 11.82
N SER A 124 -23.10 1.47 12.21
CA SER A 124 -22.17 2.55 11.94
C SER A 124 -20.85 1.97 11.44
N PRO A 125 -20.55 2.10 10.14
CA PRO A 125 -19.25 1.66 9.64
C PRO A 125 -18.08 2.35 10.33
N ASN A 126 -18.26 3.62 10.71
CA ASN A 126 -17.19 4.34 11.43
C ASN A 126 -16.87 3.68 12.76
N ARG A 127 -17.90 3.32 13.51
CA ARG A 127 -17.72 2.69 14.80
C ARG A 127 -17.14 1.28 14.64
N PHE A 128 -17.61 0.57 13.64
CA PHE A 128 -17.09 -0.76 13.33
C PHE A 128 -15.60 -0.68 13.01
N ALA A 129 -15.20 0.29 12.18
CA ALA A 129 -13.81 0.44 11.79
C ALA A 129 -12.93 0.74 13.00
N LYS A 130 -13.39 1.59 13.91
CA LYS A 130 -12.63 1.91 15.12
C LYS A 130 -12.42 0.69 15.99
N ARG A 131 -13.38 -0.22 16.03
CA ARG A 131 -13.27 -1.40 16.86
C ARG A 131 -12.54 -2.56 16.20
N HIS A 132 -12.66 -2.71 14.89
CA HIS A 132 -12.23 -3.93 14.22
C HIS A 132 -11.24 -3.74 13.09
N ILE A 133 -11.08 -2.54 12.57
CA ILE A 133 -10.18 -2.29 11.44
C ILE A 133 -8.92 -1.58 11.88
N TYR A 134 -9.07 -0.45 12.58
CA TYR A 134 -7.92 0.39 12.94
C TYR A 134 -7.07 -0.34 13.98
N GLY A 135 -5.76 -0.41 13.69
CA GLY A 135 -4.83 -1.10 14.57
C GLY A 135 -4.74 -2.61 14.35
N ASN A 136 -5.62 -3.18 13.52
CA ASN A 136 -5.62 -4.62 13.29
C ASN A 136 -5.10 -5.04 11.93
N PHE A 137 -4.90 -4.09 11.02
CA PHE A 137 -4.41 -4.39 9.68
C PHE A 137 -3.36 -3.37 9.27
N ILE A 138 -2.44 -3.79 8.42
CA ILE A 138 -1.46 -2.88 7.84
C ILE A 138 -2.24 -1.91 6.96
N TYR A 139 -1.92 -0.62 7.04
CA TYR A 139 -2.58 0.36 6.18
C TYR A 139 -1.55 1.21 5.44
N ARG A 140 -1.99 1.80 4.34
CA ARG A 140 -1.15 2.72 3.58
C ARG A 140 -2.03 3.84 3.02
N LYS A 141 -1.45 5.01 2.91
CA LYS A 141 -2.16 6.15 2.33
C LYS A 141 -2.17 5.98 0.82
N THR A 142 -3.31 6.17 0.19
CA THR A 142 -3.44 6.04 -1.25
C THR A 142 -3.89 7.32 -1.94
N GLY A 143 -4.48 8.26 -1.21
CA GLY A 143 -4.94 9.51 -1.82
C GLY A 143 -4.91 10.65 -0.83
N GLU A 144 -4.70 11.87 -1.38
CA GLU A 144 -4.69 13.04 -0.55
C GLU A 144 -6.05 13.66 -0.64
N GLY A 145 -6.47 14.35 0.37
CA GLY A 145 -7.72 15.01 0.35
C GLY A 145 -7.72 16.22 -0.52
N THR A 146 -8.81 16.56 -0.96
CA THR A 146 -9.10 17.83 -1.51
C THR A 146 -8.51 18.27 -2.77
N GLU A 147 -7.71 17.59 -3.35
CA GLU A 147 -7.23 18.00 -4.51
C GLU A 147 -8.00 17.75 -5.48
N GLU A 148 -8.47 17.82 -5.88
CA GLU A 148 -9.17 17.57 -6.88
C GLU A 148 -9.95 17.82 -7.05
#